data_f3332e96a5a0e800551b301b726530c9
#
_entry.id   f3332e96a5a0e800551b301b726530c9
#
_cell.length_a   1.000
_cell.length_b   1.000
_cell.length_c   1.000
_cell.angle_alpha   90.00
_cell.angle_beta   90.00
_cell.angle_gamma   90.00
#
_symmetry.space_group_name_H-M   'P 1'
#
loop_
_entity.id
_entity.type
_entity.pdbx_description
1 polymer ?
#
loop_
_entity_poly.entity_id
_entity_poly.type
_entity_poly.pdbx_seq_one_letter_code
_entity_poly.pdbx_strand_id
1 'polypeptide(L)'
;YQVAKPAKVISFNSPKIKVLFAGQYNLYMQQDADMLIDCLIKSKDLSELKEHYVYTFLGKGWDNHVERLNKAGYETHHIKFAPDYIEEICKHDIQVTPICIGTGTKGKVLDAIANGLLVVGSWYALENIAVEHNVSCIQYEEIKDVVNILKKIHLNPSKYEAIAECGRENILQKHNGETTSKELFCLFK
;
A
#
# COMPACT_ATOMS: atom_id res chain seq x y z
N TYR A 1 -1.61 13.79 -6.95
CA TYR A 1 -1.69 12.39 -7.39
C TYR A 1 -1.97 12.29 -8.89
N GLN A 2 -1.65 11.13 -9.44
CA GLN A 2 -1.95 10.79 -10.83
C GLN A 2 -2.88 9.58 -10.87
N VAL A 3 -3.74 9.53 -11.90
CA VAL A 3 -4.73 8.44 -12.07
C VAL A 3 -4.56 7.79 -13.44
N ALA A 4 -4.50 6.47 -13.47
CA ALA A 4 -4.44 5.70 -14.70
C ALA A 4 -5.73 5.82 -15.52
N LYS A 5 -5.59 5.74 -16.84
CA LYS A 5 -6.71 5.69 -17.78
C LYS A 5 -6.51 4.48 -18.71
N PRO A 6 -7.45 3.53 -18.73
CA PRO A 6 -8.68 3.44 -17.93
C PRO A 6 -8.40 3.19 -16.44
N ALA A 7 -9.37 3.50 -15.58
CA ALA A 7 -9.27 3.23 -14.15
C ALA A 7 -9.17 1.72 -13.88
N LYS A 8 -8.35 1.33 -12.90
CA LYS A 8 -8.23 -0.06 -12.46
C LYS A 8 -9.56 -0.57 -11.88
N VAL A 9 -9.93 -1.79 -12.25
CA VAL A 9 -10.99 -2.54 -11.56
C VAL A 9 -10.42 -3.09 -10.26
N ILE A 10 -11.06 -2.79 -9.14
CA ILE A 10 -10.66 -3.31 -7.82
C ILE A 10 -11.25 -4.71 -7.66
N SER A 11 -10.38 -5.71 -7.54
CA SER A 11 -10.80 -7.10 -7.31
C SER A 11 -9.65 -7.88 -6.67
N PHE A 12 -9.95 -8.55 -5.57
CA PHE A 12 -9.03 -9.45 -4.87
C PHE A 12 -9.34 -10.94 -5.15
N ASN A 13 -10.09 -11.21 -6.23
CA ASN A 13 -10.52 -12.56 -6.61
C ASN A 13 -9.49 -13.30 -7.48
N SER A 14 -8.28 -12.77 -7.64
CA SER A 14 -7.21 -13.47 -8.35
C SER A 14 -6.65 -14.62 -7.49
N PRO A 15 -6.04 -15.66 -8.11
CA PRO A 15 -5.43 -16.76 -7.36
C PRO A 15 -4.42 -16.31 -6.32
N LYS A 16 -3.71 -15.20 -6.58
CA LYS A 16 -2.84 -14.53 -5.60
C LYS A 16 -3.10 -13.04 -5.59
N ILE A 17 -3.27 -12.49 -4.40
CA ILE A 17 -3.38 -11.06 -4.15
C ILE A 17 -1.98 -10.44 -4.23
N LYS A 18 -1.84 -9.35 -4.98
CA LYS A 18 -0.56 -8.71 -5.27
C LYS A 18 -0.30 -7.57 -4.28
N VAL A 19 0.70 -7.78 -3.43
CA VAL A 19 1.14 -6.80 -2.42
C VAL A 19 2.33 -6.00 -2.97
N LEU A 20 2.26 -4.69 -2.89
CA LEU A 20 3.29 -3.75 -3.31
C LEU A 20 3.95 -3.06 -2.11
N PHE A 21 5.27 -3.01 -2.13
CA PHE A 21 6.08 -2.09 -1.33
C PHE A 21 6.67 -1.04 -2.26
N ALA A 22 6.10 0.17 -2.26
CA ALA A 22 6.49 1.23 -3.18
C ALA A 22 7.45 2.23 -2.54
N GLY A 23 8.63 2.38 -3.13
CA GLY A 23 9.66 3.32 -2.73
C GLY A 23 11.02 2.66 -2.52
N GLN A 24 12.06 3.49 -2.44
CA GLN A 24 13.38 3.01 -2.07
C GLN A 24 13.39 2.58 -0.60
N TYR A 25 14.05 1.47 -0.30
CA TYR A 25 14.39 1.13 1.07
C TYR A 25 15.35 2.17 1.64
N ASN A 26 14.91 2.88 2.65
CA ASN A 26 15.63 4.00 3.25
C ASN A 26 15.27 4.17 4.73
N LEU A 27 15.92 5.14 5.38
CA LEU A 27 15.77 5.43 6.80
C LEU A 27 14.31 5.63 7.26
N TYR A 28 13.45 6.17 6.40
CA TYR A 28 12.05 6.46 6.76
C TYR A 28 11.19 5.22 6.97
N MET A 29 11.57 4.08 6.40
CA MET A 29 10.82 2.83 6.49
C MET A 29 11.66 1.66 7.01
N GLN A 30 12.97 1.83 7.20
CA GLN A 30 13.89 0.74 7.46
C GLN A 30 13.47 -0.11 8.66
N GLN A 31 13.16 0.50 9.79
CA GLN A 31 12.82 -0.23 11.01
C GLN A 31 11.57 -1.10 10.83
N ASP A 32 10.49 -0.51 10.32
CA ASP A 32 9.22 -1.23 10.14
C ASP A 32 9.31 -2.25 9.00
N ALA A 33 10.02 -1.92 7.92
CA ALA A 33 10.23 -2.85 6.81
C ALA A 33 10.99 -4.10 7.26
N ASP A 34 12.10 -3.94 7.99
CA ASP A 34 12.91 -5.05 8.50
C ASP A 34 12.08 -5.93 9.45
N MET A 35 11.35 -5.29 10.36
CA MET A 35 10.48 -6.01 11.32
C MET A 35 9.35 -6.76 10.61
N LEU A 36 8.74 -6.15 9.59
CA LEU A 36 7.68 -6.81 8.82
C LEU A 36 8.20 -8.05 8.09
N ILE A 37 9.36 -7.95 7.43
CA ILE A 37 9.96 -9.10 6.76
C ILE A 37 10.28 -10.22 7.77
N ASP A 38 10.78 -9.87 8.94
CA ASP A 38 10.99 -10.82 10.04
C ASP A 38 9.68 -11.47 10.50
N CYS A 39 8.61 -10.69 10.64
CA CYS A 39 7.29 -11.20 11.02
C CYS A 39 6.73 -12.14 9.95
N LEU A 40 6.84 -11.81 8.67
CA LEU A 40 6.42 -12.67 7.56
C LEU A 40 7.17 -14.01 7.60
N ILE A 41 8.50 -13.99 7.77
CA ILE A 41 9.32 -15.20 7.79
C ILE A 41 9.02 -16.08 9.01
N LYS A 42 8.74 -15.48 10.17
CA LYS A 42 8.51 -16.18 11.44
C LYS A 42 7.04 -16.54 11.70
N SER A 43 6.11 -16.09 10.84
CA SER A 43 4.68 -16.30 11.03
C SER A 43 4.33 -17.80 11.07
N LYS A 44 3.44 -18.17 11.99
CA LYS A 44 2.85 -19.51 12.03
C LYS A 44 1.96 -19.81 10.82
N ASP A 45 1.47 -18.74 10.16
CA ASP A 45 0.58 -18.78 8.99
C ASP A 45 1.35 -18.74 7.68
N LEU A 46 2.58 -19.15 7.70
CA LEU A 46 3.53 -19.03 6.60
C LEU A 46 3.01 -19.66 5.29
N SER A 47 2.36 -20.83 5.36
CA SER A 47 1.80 -21.51 4.20
C SER A 47 0.69 -20.69 3.54
N GLU A 48 -0.25 -20.17 4.32
CA GLU A 48 -1.38 -19.37 3.86
C GLU A 48 -0.91 -18.06 3.18
N LEU A 49 0.03 -17.34 3.81
CA LEU A 49 0.58 -16.10 3.25
C LEU A 49 1.41 -16.34 1.99
N LYS A 50 2.04 -17.51 1.81
CA LYS A 50 2.77 -17.89 0.61
C LYS A 50 1.83 -18.31 -0.54
N GLU A 51 0.77 -19.02 -0.20
CA GLU A 51 -0.15 -19.55 -1.18
C GLU A 51 -0.99 -18.45 -1.83
N HIS A 52 -1.44 -17.47 -1.04
CA HIS A 52 -2.42 -16.49 -1.46
C HIS A 52 -1.84 -15.11 -1.83
N TYR A 53 -0.55 -14.90 -1.62
CA TYR A 53 0.08 -13.60 -1.86
C TYR A 53 1.32 -13.68 -2.74
N VAL A 54 1.54 -12.63 -3.52
CA VAL A 54 2.81 -12.32 -4.19
C VAL A 54 3.27 -10.92 -3.79
N TYR A 55 4.55 -10.77 -3.51
CA TYR A 55 5.10 -9.53 -2.96
C TYR A 55 6.03 -8.86 -3.96
N THR A 56 5.72 -7.61 -4.33
CA THR A 56 6.53 -6.82 -5.25
C THR A 56 7.19 -5.66 -4.49
N PHE A 57 8.47 -5.51 -4.68
CA PHE A 57 9.27 -4.42 -4.15
C PHE A 57 9.66 -3.48 -5.28
N LEU A 58 9.10 -2.26 -5.28
CA LEU A 58 9.32 -1.26 -6.32
C LEU A 58 10.22 -0.14 -5.81
N GLY A 59 11.48 -0.18 -6.22
CA GLY A 59 12.53 0.77 -5.84
C GLY A 59 13.86 0.09 -5.55
N LYS A 60 14.87 0.87 -5.24
CA LYS A 60 16.23 0.38 -4.92
C LYS A 60 16.35 -0.03 -3.45
N GLY A 61 17.31 -0.90 -3.15
CA GLY A 61 17.73 -1.24 -1.79
C GLY A 61 17.04 -2.46 -1.18
N TRP A 62 16.09 -3.09 -1.88
CA TRP A 62 15.31 -4.23 -1.38
C TRP A 62 15.96 -5.61 -1.62
N ASP A 63 17.16 -5.66 -2.22
CA ASP A 63 17.80 -6.92 -2.65
C ASP A 63 17.88 -7.97 -1.53
N ASN A 64 18.29 -7.58 -0.32
CA ASN A 64 18.39 -8.48 0.84
C ASN A 64 17.03 -8.98 1.33
N HIS A 65 16.00 -8.12 1.33
CA HIS A 65 14.64 -8.49 1.79
C HIS A 65 14.00 -9.50 0.83
N VAL A 66 14.14 -9.24 -0.46
CA VAL A 66 13.69 -10.15 -1.53
C VAL A 66 14.37 -11.52 -1.41
N GLU A 67 15.70 -11.55 -1.23
CA GLU A 67 16.44 -12.79 -1.06
C GLU A 67 15.98 -13.58 0.18
N ARG A 68 15.77 -12.90 1.31
CA ARG A 68 15.28 -13.51 2.56
C ARG A 68 13.90 -14.11 2.41
N LEU A 69 12.96 -13.40 1.78
CA LEU A 69 11.62 -13.89 1.52
C LEU A 69 11.62 -15.07 0.54
N ASN A 70 12.41 -15.01 -0.54
CA ASN A 70 12.56 -16.11 -1.47
C ASN A 70 13.11 -17.37 -0.81
N LYS A 71 14.13 -17.24 0.04
CA LYS A 71 14.66 -18.35 0.85
C LYS A 71 13.62 -18.94 1.80
N ALA A 72 12.70 -18.12 2.31
CA ALA A 72 11.58 -18.57 3.12
C ALA A 72 10.44 -19.15 2.29
N GLY A 73 10.52 -19.15 0.94
CA GLY A 73 9.57 -19.75 0.00
C GLY A 73 8.40 -18.83 -0.39
N TYR A 74 8.52 -17.51 -0.19
CA TYR A 74 7.58 -16.54 -0.72
C TYR A 74 7.84 -16.27 -2.20
N GLU A 75 6.78 -16.01 -2.96
CA GLU A 75 6.89 -15.49 -4.31
C GLU A 75 7.10 -13.98 -4.26
N THR A 76 8.22 -13.50 -4.82
CA THR A 76 8.58 -12.08 -4.80
C THR A 76 9.06 -11.58 -6.14
N HIS A 77 8.82 -10.29 -6.40
CA HIS A 77 9.37 -9.55 -7.52
C HIS A 77 10.13 -8.32 -7.03
N HIS A 78 11.27 -8.00 -7.67
CA HIS A 78 12.03 -6.79 -7.39
C HIS A 78 12.14 -5.94 -8.65
N ILE A 79 11.49 -4.79 -8.65
CA ILE A 79 11.48 -3.81 -9.75
C ILE A 79 12.27 -2.59 -9.29
N LYS A 80 13.54 -2.48 -9.70
CA LYS A 80 14.42 -1.37 -9.26
C LYS A 80 14.00 -0.03 -9.82
N PHE A 81 13.34 -0.02 -10.99
CA PHE A 81 12.85 1.17 -11.68
C PHE A 81 11.68 0.82 -12.58
N ALA A 82 10.60 1.56 -12.51
CA ALA A 82 9.46 1.49 -13.42
C ALA A 82 9.45 2.73 -14.31
N PRO A 83 9.47 2.59 -15.64
CA PRO A 83 9.39 3.73 -16.57
C PRO A 83 8.10 4.53 -16.38
N ASP A 84 6.97 3.85 -16.18
CA ASP A 84 5.70 4.42 -15.77
C ASP A 84 5.32 3.89 -14.38
N TYR A 85 5.41 4.77 -13.40
CA TYR A 85 5.13 4.44 -12.01
C TYR A 85 3.64 4.12 -11.80
N ILE A 86 2.75 4.88 -12.43
CA ILE A 86 1.30 4.70 -12.26
C ILE A 86 0.83 3.41 -12.93
N GLU A 87 1.30 3.13 -14.14
CA GLU A 87 1.01 1.86 -14.79
C GLU A 87 1.48 0.67 -13.93
N GLU A 88 2.68 0.79 -13.33
CA GLU A 88 3.22 -0.28 -12.51
C GLU A 88 2.41 -0.53 -11.25
N ILE A 89 2.07 0.51 -10.48
CA ILE A 89 1.30 0.32 -9.25
C ILE A 89 -0.09 -0.26 -9.54
N CYS A 90 -0.71 0.08 -10.66
CA CYS A 90 -2.02 -0.45 -11.06
C CYS A 90 -2.06 -1.97 -11.28
N LYS A 91 -0.90 -2.62 -11.42
CA LYS A 91 -0.80 -4.09 -11.52
C LYS A 91 -0.97 -4.79 -10.17
N HIS A 92 -1.05 -4.03 -9.07
CA HIS A 92 -1.09 -4.54 -7.69
C HIS A 92 -2.44 -4.23 -7.02
N ASP A 93 -2.74 -4.95 -5.95
CA ASP A 93 -4.04 -4.89 -5.27
C ASP A 93 -3.94 -4.14 -3.93
N ILE A 94 -2.85 -4.36 -3.22
CA ILE A 94 -2.59 -3.78 -1.90
C ILE A 94 -1.26 -3.05 -1.95
N GLN A 95 -1.17 -1.87 -1.33
CA GLN A 95 0.12 -1.27 -1.00
C GLN A 95 0.33 -1.29 0.51
N VAL A 96 1.37 -1.98 0.96
CA VAL A 96 1.85 -1.89 2.34
C VAL A 96 2.90 -0.78 2.41
N THR A 97 2.70 0.15 3.34
CA THR A 97 3.56 1.34 3.47
C THR A 97 4.15 1.40 4.89
N PRO A 98 5.31 0.74 5.12
CA PRO A 98 5.94 0.63 6.43
C PRO A 98 6.79 1.87 6.75
N ILE A 99 6.18 3.06 6.73
CA ILE A 99 6.84 4.32 7.09
C ILE A 99 6.74 4.49 8.60
N CYS A 100 7.87 4.58 9.29
CA CYS A 100 7.93 4.71 10.75
C CYS A 100 8.35 6.10 11.25
N ILE A 101 8.85 6.95 10.37
CA ILE A 101 9.21 8.36 10.68
C ILE A 101 8.94 9.27 9.48
N GLY A 102 8.87 10.56 9.73
CA GLY A 102 8.68 11.59 8.70
C GLY A 102 7.36 12.32 8.87
N THR A 103 7.23 13.45 8.22
CA THR A 103 6.05 14.34 8.27
C THR A 103 5.51 14.60 6.86
N GLY A 104 4.29 15.12 6.81
CA GLY A 104 3.64 15.58 5.59
C GLY A 104 3.04 14.47 4.72
N THR A 105 2.25 14.89 3.76
CA THR A 105 1.50 14.03 2.84
C THR A 105 2.43 13.18 1.97
N LYS A 106 2.16 11.90 1.90
CA LYS A 106 2.96 10.94 1.13
C LYS A 106 2.35 10.76 -0.28
N GLY A 107 2.96 11.39 -1.29
CA GLY A 107 2.49 11.33 -2.68
C GLY A 107 2.25 9.90 -3.19
N LYS A 108 3.14 8.96 -2.90
CA LYS A 108 2.98 7.55 -3.31
C LYS A 108 1.80 6.85 -2.66
N VAL A 109 1.39 7.27 -1.47
CA VAL A 109 0.19 6.76 -0.80
C VAL A 109 -1.05 7.33 -1.47
N LEU A 110 -1.06 8.63 -1.79
CA LEU A 110 -2.13 9.26 -2.57
C LEU A 110 -2.29 8.60 -3.94
N ASP A 111 -1.17 8.37 -4.66
CA ASP A 111 -1.20 7.71 -5.96
C ASP A 111 -1.79 6.29 -5.85
N ALA A 112 -1.41 5.51 -4.86
CA ALA A 112 -1.92 4.17 -4.65
C ALA A 112 -3.43 4.16 -4.40
N ILE A 113 -3.91 4.97 -3.46
CA ILE A 113 -5.34 5.03 -3.13
C ILE A 113 -6.16 5.56 -4.31
N ALA A 114 -5.71 6.64 -4.97
CA ALA A 114 -6.38 7.20 -6.13
C ALA A 114 -6.52 6.21 -7.29
N ASN A 115 -5.62 5.23 -7.38
CA ASN A 115 -5.64 4.17 -8.39
C ASN A 115 -6.30 2.87 -7.89
N GLY A 116 -6.95 2.89 -6.73
CA GLY A 116 -7.75 1.78 -6.22
C GLY A 116 -6.95 0.65 -5.56
N LEU A 117 -5.73 0.91 -5.10
CA LEU A 117 -5.05 -0.03 -4.22
C LEU A 117 -5.57 0.13 -2.78
N LEU A 118 -5.79 -0.98 -2.10
CA LEU A 118 -5.99 -0.95 -0.66
C LEU A 118 -4.67 -0.56 0.01
N VAL A 119 -4.63 0.58 0.69
CA VAL A 119 -3.44 0.94 1.45
C VAL A 119 -3.53 0.41 2.87
N VAL A 120 -2.47 -0.31 3.27
CA VAL A 120 -2.20 -0.74 4.64
C VAL A 120 -0.98 0.04 5.12
N GLY A 121 -1.18 1.01 5.99
CA GLY A 121 -0.14 1.96 6.38
C GLY A 121 -0.11 2.28 7.86
N SER A 122 1.03 2.80 8.31
CA SER A 122 1.18 3.41 9.63
C SER A 122 0.45 4.75 9.71
N TRP A 123 0.33 5.30 10.91
CA TRP A 123 -0.12 6.67 11.09
C TRP A 123 0.72 7.66 10.25
N TYR A 124 2.05 7.52 10.25
CA TYR A 124 2.96 8.37 9.44
C TYR A 124 2.70 8.27 7.94
N ALA A 125 2.33 7.10 7.46
CA ALA A 125 2.03 6.88 6.04
C ALA A 125 0.73 7.58 5.62
N LEU A 126 -0.25 7.65 6.53
CA LEU A 126 -1.60 8.15 6.28
C LEU A 126 -1.81 9.60 6.74
N GLU A 127 -0.78 10.23 7.33
CA GLU A 127 -0.84 11.61 7.80
C GLU A 127 -1.24 12.58 6.68
N ASN A 128 -2.20 13.47 6.97
CA ASN A 128 -2.75 14.47 6.04
C ASN A 128 -3.39 13.89 4.77
N ILE A 129 -3.81 12.62 4.81
CA ILE A 129 -4.57 11.98 3.75
C ILE A 129 -6.02 11.82 4.23
N ALA A 130 -6.98 12.15 3.36
CA ALA A 130 -8.41 12.13 3.70
C ALA A 130 -8.97 10.69 3.69
N VAL A 131 -8.43 9.85 4.58
CA VAL A 131 -8.85 8.45 4.76
C VAL A 131 -9.13 8.14 6.23
N GLU A 132 -9.90 7.08 6.47
CA GLU A 132 -10.30 6.62 7.79
C GLU A 132 -10.09 5.10 7.89
N HIS A 133 -9.54 4.67 9.02
CA HIS A 133 -9.28 3.25 9.29
C HIS A 133 -10.56 2.41 9.21
N ASN A 134 -10.48 1.27 8.54
CA ASN A 134 -11.59 0.32 8.25
C ASN A 134 -12.75 0.88 7.41
N VAL A 135 -12.65 2.11 6.92
CA VAL A 135 -13.63 2.74 6.03
C VAL A 135 -13.05 2.96 4.64
N SER A 136 -11.87 3.54 4.55
CA SER A 136 -11.23 3.94 3.29
C SER A 136 -9.72 3.62 3.21
N CYS A 137 -9.16 3.05 4.26
CA CYS A 137 -7.81 2.48 4.34
C CYS A 137 -7.73 1.50 5.51
N ILE A 138 -6.60 0.82 5.65
CA ILE A 138 -6.25 0.06 6.85
C ILE A 138 -5.04 0.69 7.51
N GLN A 139 -5.23 1.25 8.69
CA GLN A 139 -4.12 1.72 9.52
C GLN A 139 -3.73 0.61 10.50
N TYR A 140 -2.44 0.32 10.60
CA TYR A 140 -1.90 -0.54 11.65
C TYR A 140 -1.28 0.30 12.77
N GLU A 141 -1.32 -0.20 14.00
CA GLU A 141 -0.65 0.43 15.15
C GLU A 141 0.79 -0.10 15.27
N GLU A 142 0.95 -1.41 15.19
CA GLU A 142 2.25 -2.06 15.18
C GLU A 142 2.45 -2.84 13.88
N ILE A 143 3.65 -2.75 13.30
CA ILE A 143 3.95 -3.40 12.01
C ILE A 143 3.70 -4.91 12.00
N LYS A 144 3.80 -5.58 13.14
CA LYS A 144 3.46 -7.01 13.28
C LYS A 144 1.99 -7.32 12.97
N ASP A 145 1.09 -6.33 13.11
CA ASP A 145 -0.35 -6.49 12.84
C ASP A 145 -0.63 -6.72 11.35
N VAL A 146 0.28 -6.29 10.48
CA VAL A 146 0.15 -6.42 9.01
C VAL A 146 -0.03 -7.89 8.61
N VAL A 147 0.64 -8.82 9.28
CA VAL A 147 0.49 -10.27 9.02
C VAL A 147 -0.98 -10.70 9.23
N ASN A 148 -1.58 -10.30 10.35
CA ASN A 148 -2.99 -10.62 10.65
C ASN A 148 -3.96 -9.85 9.72
N ILE A 149 -3.61 -8.64 9.33
CA ILE A 149 -4.39 -7.84 8.38
C ILE A 149 -4.44 -8.56 7.02
N LEU A 150 -3.31 -9.02 6.50
CA LEU A 150 -3.26 -9.78 5.24
C LEU A 150 -4.13 -11.04 5.32
N LYS A 151 -4.06 -11.82 6.40
CA LYS A 151 -4.95 -12.97 6.59
C LYS A 151 -6.43 -12.59 6.51
N LYS A 152 -6.83 -11.53 7.22
CA LYS A 152 -8.22 -11.04 7.21
C LYS A 152 -8.67 -10.60 5.82
N ILE A 153 -7.78 -9.97 5.02
CA ILE A 153 -8.07 -9.57 3.65
C ILE A 153 -8.38 -10.78 2.79
N HIS A 154 -7.56 -11.81 2.84
CA HIS A 154 -7.77 -13.04 2.08
C HIS A 154 -9.10 -13.73 2.44
N LEU A 155 -9.44 -13.77 3.73
CA LEU A 155 -10.68 -14.39 4.21
C LEU A 155 -11.96 -13.58 3.88
N ASN A 156 -11.84 -12.29 3.62
CA ASN A 156 -12.98 -11.39 3.41
C ASN A 156 -12.72 -10.40 2.26
N PRO A 157 -12.41 -10.86 1.04
CA PRO A 157 -11.95 -9.99 -0.05
C PRO A 157 -12.94 -8.87 -0.36
N SER A 158 -14.23 -9.15 -0.48
CA SER A 158 -15.25 -8.15 -0.85
C SER A 158 -15.36 -6.99 0.15
N LYS A 159 -15.12 -7.25 1.44
CA LYS A 159 -15.07 -6.17 2.44
C LYS A 159 -13.93 -5.20 2.16
N TYR A 160 -12.76 -5.72 1.82
CA TYR A 160 -11.57 -4.92 1.60
C TYR A 160 -11.54 -4.25 0.22
N GLU A 161 -12.20 -4.85 -0.77
CA GLU A 161 -12.49 -4.22 -2.06
C GLU A 161 -13.36 -2.96 -1.86
N ALA A 162 -14.40 -3.04 -1.03
CA ALA A 162 -15.25 -1.90 -0.71
C ALA A 162 -14.48 -0.78 0.05
N ILE A 163 -13.55 -1.14 0.94
CA ILE A 163 -12.68 -0.17 1.62
C ILE A 163 -11.76 0.52 0.61
N ALA A 164 -11.18 -0.21 -0.32
CA ALA A 164 -10.31 0.35 -1.36
C ALA A 164 -11.08 1.30 -2.29
N GLU A 165 -12.32 0.93 -2.68
CA GLU A 165 -13.20 1.79 -3.49
C GLU A 165 -13.56 3.09 -2.76
N CYS A 166 -13.98 3.00 -1.51
CA CYS A 166 -14.26 4.18 -0.68
C CYS A 166 -13.02 5.07 -0.54
N GLY A 167 -11.83 4.48 -0.39
CA GLY A 167 -10.56 5.21 -0.37
C GLY A 167 -10.33 5.99 -1.66
N ARG A 168 -10.49 5.34 -2.80
CA ARG A 168 -10.36 5.96 -4.13
C ARG A 168 -11.31 7.14 -4.28
N GLU A 169 -12.58 6.96 -3.97
CA GLU A 169 -13.59 8.02 -4.05
C GLU A 169 -13.23 9.21 -3.16
N ASN A 170 -12.82 8.96 -1.92
CA ASN A 170 -12.42 10.01 -0.98
C ASN A 170 -11.23 10.84 -1.49
N ILE A 171 -10.21 10.19 -2.06
CA ILE A 171 -9.04 10.90 -2.59
C ILE A 171 -9.43 11.71 -3.82
N LEU A 172 -10.20 11.16 -4.75
CA LEU A 172 -10.64 11.86 -5.95
C LEU A 172 -11.48 13.11 -5.63
N GLN A 173 -12.28 13.06 -4.55
CA GLN A 173 -13.10 14.18 -4.11
C GLN A 173 -12.34 15.22 -3.31
N LYS A 174 -11.58 14.77 -2.28
CA LYS A 174 -11.02 15.68 -1.26
C LYS A 174 -9.60 16.16 -1.55
N HIS A 175 -8.84 15.44 -2.36
CA HIS A 175 -7.49 15.84 -2.79
C HIS A 175 -7.47 16.37 -4.23
N ASN A 176 -8.60 16.87 -4.73
CA ASN A 176 -8.67 17.49 -6.04
C ASN A 176 -8.05 18.91 -5.99
N GLY A 177 -7.04 19.16 -6.83
CA GLY A 177 -6.33 20.44 -6.87
C GLY A 177 -7.22 21.65 -7.17
N GLU A 178 -8.30 21.48 -7.95
CA GLU A 178 -9.27 22.57 -8.21
C GLU A 178 -10.06 22.93 -6.96
N THR A 179 -10.51 21.92 -6.19
CA THR A 179 -11.24 22.14 -4.93
C THR A 179 -10.34 22.82 -3.90
N THR A 180 -9.14 22.29 -3.72
CA THR A 180 -8.16 22.87 -2.78
C THR A 180 -7.78 24.30 -3.16
N SER A 181 -7.61 24.58 -4.46
CA SER A 181 -7.32 25.94 -4.93
C SER A 181 -8.49 26.91 -4.68
N LYS A 182 -9.72 26.47 -4.93
CA LYS A 182 -10.93 27.29 -4.65
C LYS A 182 -11.07 27.62 -3.17
N GLU A 183 -10.88 26.62 -2.29
CA GLU A 183 -10.90 26.81 -0.84
C GLU A 183 -9.82 27.79 -0.38
N LEU A 184 -8.60 27.62 -0.90
CA LEU A 184 -7.49 28.53 -0.60
C LEU A 184 -7.81 29.98 -1.01
N PHE A 185 -8.30 30.18 -2.22
CA PHE A 185 -8.68 31.52 -2.70
C PHE A 185 -9.85 32.14 -1.94
N CYS A 186 -10.74 31.34 -1.36
CA CYS A 186 -11.80 31.86 -0.49
C CYS A 186 -11.29 32.42 0.84
N LEU A 187 -10.11 31.97 1.32
CA LEU A 187 -9.50 32.48 2.55
C LEU A 187 -8.85 33.87 2.39
N PHE A 188 -8.65 34.34 1.16
CA PHE A 188 -8.05 35.63 0.85
C PHE A 188 -9.08 36.68 0.40
N LYS A 189 -10.36 36.41 0.53
CA LYS A 189 -11.48 37.35 0.33
C LYS A 189 -12.01 37.87 1.67
#